data_f990d877e74e77933c40c3945727d6e3
#
_entry.id   f990d877e74e77933c40c3945727d6e3
#
_cell.length_a   1.000
_cell.length_b   1.000
_cell.length_c   1.000
_cell.angle_alpha   90.00
_cell.angle_beta   90.00
_cell.angle_gamma   90.00
#
_symmetry.space_group_name_H-M   'P 1'
#
loop_
_entity.id
_entity.type
_entity.pdbx_description
1 polymer ?
#
loop_
_entity_poly.entity_id
_entity_poly.type
_entity_poly.pdbx_seq_one_letter_code
_entity_poly.pdbx_strand_id
1 'polypeptide(L)'
;MNRRTIAIIICLTLALGWGCDRRSKPTPSQKTPEGQQLLIGLIPEQNLFRQIERFEPLAQYLSRKAGVQITLRILPRYGNIIDNFTSEKLDGAFFGSFTYTIAHSKLGVQVIARPEGQDGKSTYHGLMFVRKDSGIRFIRDMAGKRFAFVDKATTAGYLLPLAYFKQHKVNYRTYLKESYYTGTHEDAIYDVLNRKADIGVAKNTVYERLADSDARIKNELVVLERSPDVPENGLAIRKDLADDVKKNLTEVILNMHNDPEGRALLEVFGARKFIATSDADYQPVYRYGREIGLDLAAYDYRNE
;
A
#
# COMPACT_ATOMS: atom_id res chain seq x y z
N MET A 1 -49.44 -60.50 -46.74
CA MET A 1 -50.50 -60.07 -47.67
C MET A 1 -50.39 -58.58 -47.90
N ASN A 2 -50.25 -58.24 -49.20
CA ASN A 2 -50.45 -56.91 -49.86
C ASN A 2 -49.67 -55.73 -49.38
N ARG A 3 -48.61 -55.31 -50.07
CA ARG A 3 -48.57 -54.55 -51.34
C ARG A 3 -49.34 -53.21 -51.26
N ARG A 4 -48.61 -52.10 -51.25
CA ARG A 4 -48.59 -51.17 -52.39
C ARG A 4 -47.61 -50.00 -52.19
N THR A 5 -46.70 -50.01 -53.13
CA THR A 5 -45.84 -48.92 -53.63
C THR A 5 -46.68 -47.74 -54.12
N ILE A 6 -46.27 -46.51 -53.87
CA ILE A 6 -46.42 -45.40 -54.83
C ILE A 6 -45.25 -44.43 -54.61
N ALA A 7 -44.58 -44.23 -55.74
CA ALA A 7 -43.50 -43.23 -55.90
C ALA A 7 -44.08 -41.86 -56.31
N ILE A 8 -43.20 -40.91 -56.51
CA ILE A 8 -43.34 -39.64 -57.26
C ILE A 8 -43.54 -38.42 -56.30
N ILE A 9 -42.90 -37.31 -56.34
CA ILE A 9 -42.18 -36.54 -57.39
C ILE A 9 -41.22 -35.57 -56.70
N ILE A 10 -40.06 -35.37 -57.33
CA ILE A 10 -39.10 -34.31 -57.09
C ILE A 10 -39.70 -32.96 -57.49
N CYS A 11 -39.68 -31.98 -56.59
CA CYS A 11 -39.73 -30.57 -56.97
C CYS A 11 -38.54 -29.88 -56.38
N LEU A 12 -37.60 -29.60 -57.25
CA LEU A 12 -36.45 -28.73 -57.02
C LEU A 12 -36.98 -27.27 -57.00
N THR A 13 -36.91 -26.60 -55.82
CA THR A 13 -37.02 -25.12 -55.74
C THR A 13 -35.74 -24.59 -55.15
N LEU A 14 -34.94 -24.04 -56.03
CA LEU A 14 -33.82 -23.14 -55.63
C LEU A 14 -34.41 -21.90 -54.93
N ALA A 15 -34.20 -21.79 -53.63
CA ALA A 15 -34.36 -20.56 -52.90
C ALA A 15 -32.96 -19.98 -52.64
N LEU A 16 -32.60 -18.98 -53.42
CA LEU A 16 -31.47 -18.10 -53.16
C LEU A 16 -31.71 -17.36 -51.83
N GLY A 17 -31.15 -17.92 -50.76
CA GLY A 17 -31.06 -17.23 -49.45
C GLY A 17 -29.88 -16.27 -49.43
N TRP A 18 -30.13 -14.99 -49.52
CA TRP A 18 -29.16 -13.99 -49.18
C TRP A 18 -28.85 -14.09 -47.68
N GLY A 19 -27.75 -14.75 -47.33
CA GLY A 19 -27.14 -14.72 -46.03
C GLY A 19 -26.50 -13.34 -45.82
N CYS A 20 -27.14 -12.46 -45.00
CA CYS A 20 -26.47 -11.30 -44.45
C CYS A 20 -25.36 -11.78 -43.54
N ASP A 21 -24.15 -11.84 -44.07
CA ASP A 21 -22.92 -11.97 -43.29
C ASP A 21 -22.74 -10.71 -42.44
N ARG A 22 -23.32 -10.72 -41.22
CA ARG A 22 -22.97 -9.73 -40.17
C ARG A 22 -21.58 -10.07 -39.70
N ARG A 23 -20.57 -9.66 -40.47
CA ARG A 23 -19.24 -9.47 -39.92
C ARG A 23 -19.35 -8.49 -38.77
N SER A 24 -19.35 -9.00 -37.55
CA SER A 24 -19.07 -8.21 -36.36
C SER A 24 -17.77 -7.46 -36.61
N LYS A 25 -17.86 -6.11 -36.70
CA LYS A 25 -16.69 -5.26 -36.75
C LYS A 25 -15.84 -5.65 -35.53
N PRO A 26 -14.54 -5.93 -35.67
CA PRO A 26 -13.70 -6.12 -34.53
C PRO A 26 -13.79 -4.87 -33.65
N THR A 27 -14.12 -5.07 -32.38
CA THR A 27 -14.03 -4.04 -31.37
C THR A 27 -12.64 -3.42 -31.47
N PRO A 28 -12.52 -2.07 -31.51
CA PRO A 28 -11.20 -1.45 -31.58
C PRO A 28 -10.37 -1.99 -30.42
N SER A 29 -9.32 -2.72 -30.74
CA SER A 29 -8.28 -3.07 -29.78
C SER A 29 -7.85 -1.74 -29.16
N GLN A 30 -8.05 -1.57 -27.85
CA GLN A 30 -7.45 -0.47 -27.13
C GLN A 30 -5.94 -0.60 -27.37
N LYS A 31 -5.40 0.31 -28.18
CA LYS A 31 -3.95 0.43 -28.34
C LYS A 31 -3.38 0.61 -26.95
N THR A 32 -2.62 -0.37 -26.48
CA THR A 32 -1.74 -0.23 -25.33
C THR A 32 -0.88 1.01 -25.59
N PRO A 33 -0.78 1.95 -24.66
CA PRO A 33 0.07 3.11 -24.85
C PRO A 33 1.49 2.63 -25.21
N GLU A 34 2.05 3.09 -26.33
CA GLU A 34 3.47 2.92 -26.67
C GLU A 34 4.28 3.86 -25.74
N GLY A 35 4.22 3.64 -24.43
CA GLY A 35 4.91 4.45 -23.43
C GLY A 35 6.01 3.64 -22.73
N GLN A 36 6.95 4.34 -22.12
CA GLN A 36 7.96 3.73 -21.27
C GLN A 36 7.27 2.87 -20.19
N GLN A 37 7.72 1.62 -20.03
CA GLN A 37 7.23 0.73 -18.97
C GLN A 37 7.86 1.16 -17.64
N LEU A 38 7.03 1.25 -16.61
CA LEU A 38 7.46 1.56 -15.24
C LEU A 38 6.96 0.47 -14.30
N LEU A 39 7.86 -0.10 -13.51
CA LEU A 39 7.55 -1.06 -12.47
C LEU A 39 7.51 -0.34 -11.11
N ILE A 40 6.33 -0.23 -10.51
CA ILE A 40 6.10 0.50 -9.25
C ILE A 40 5.80 -0.47 -8.12
N GLY A 41 6.66 -0.46 -7.10
CA GLY A 41 6.54 -1.29 -5.91
C GLY A 41 5.45 -0.80 -4.95
N LEU A 42 4.81 -1.73 -4.26
CA LEU A 42 3.86 -1.46 -3.16
C LEU A 42 4.30 -2.21 -1.91
N ILE A 43 4.37 -1.50 -0.78
CA ILE A 43 4.57 -2.11 0.55
C ILE A 43 3.28 -2.79 1.03
N PRO A 44 3.35 -3.90 1.78
CA PRO A 44 2.17 -4.65 2.21
C PRO A 44 1.54 -4.06 3.48
N GLU A 45 0.73 -3.01 3.38
CA GLU A 45 0.08 -2.41 4.56
C GLU A 45 -1.08 -3.25 5.12
N GLN A 46 -1.76 -3.97 4.24
CA GLN A 46 -2.99 -4.72 4.51
C GLN A 46 -3.14 -5.90 3.56
N ASN A 47 -4.28 -6.58 3.61
CA ASN A 47 -4.60 -7.67 2.69
C ASN A 47 -4.34 -7.30 1.22
N LEU A 48 -3.69 -8.20 0.49
CA LEU A 48 -3.22 -8.04 -0.88
C LEU A 48 -4.35 -7.61 -1.84
N PHE A 49 -5.51 -8.25 -1.76
CA PHE A 49 -6.61 -7.97 -2.68
C PHE A 49 -7.15 -6.54 -2.50
N ARG A 50 -7.36 -6.11 -1.25
CA ARG A 50 -7.78 -4.74 -0.94
C ARG A 50 -6.76 -3.71 -1.38
N GLN A 51 -5.48 -4.06 -1.34
CA GLN A 51 -4.42 -3.17 -1.78
C GLN A 51 -4.43 -3.03 -3.30
N ILE A 52 -4.59 -4.12 -4.05
CA ILE A 52 -4.73 -4.08 -5.51
C ILE A 52 -5.96 -3.26 -5.92
N GLU A 53 -7.13 -3.53 -5.35
CA GLU A 53 -8.37 -2.78 -5.64
C GLU A 53 -8.19 -1.27 -5.46
N ARG A 54 -7.36 -0.86 -4.52
CA ARG A 54 -7.09 0.55 -4.24
C ARG A 54 -6.07 1.18 -5.20
N PHE A 55 -5.01 0.46 -5.54
CA PHE A 55 -3.88 1.03 -6.29
C PHE A 55 -3.96 0.80 -7.80
N GLU A 56 -4.61 -0.27 -8.27
CA GLU A 56 -4.69 -0.58 -9.69
C GLU A 56 -5.43 0.50 -10.50
N PRO A 57 -6.59 1.04 -10.07
CA PRO A 57 -7.24 2.13 -10.78
C PRO A 57 -6.38 3.39 -10.85
N LEU A 58 -5.63 3.70 -9.78
CA LEU A 58 -4.69 4.83 -9.74
C LEU A 58 -3.55 4.62 -10.77
N ALA A 59 -2.95 3.43 -10.80
CA ALA A 59 -1.88 3.10 -11.74
C ALA A 59 -2.34 3.20 -13.21
N GLN A 60 -3.54 2.71 -13.50
CA GLN A 60 -4.14 2.81 -14.85
C GLN A 60 -4.40 4.26 -15.26
N TYR A 61 -4.92 5.07 -14.36
CA TYR A 61 -5.13 6.51 -14.60
C TYR A 61 -3.80 7.22 -14.90
N LEU A 62 -2.80 7.03 -14.02
CA LEU A 62 -1.47 7.61 -14.20
C LEU A 62 -0.84 7.16 -15.51
N SER A 63 -0.98 5.88 -15.87
CA SER A 63 -0.45 5.33 -17.12
C SER A 63 -1.01 6.08 -18.34
N ARG A 64 -2.33 6.21 -18.41
CA ARG A 64 -2.99 6.87 -19.54
C ARG A 64 -2.64 8.34 -19.64
N LYS A 65 -2.67 9.05 -18.51
CA LYS A 65 -2.52 10.51 -18.48
C LYS A 65 -1.05 10.95 -18.59
N ALA A 66 -0.10 10.17 -18.06
CA ALA A 66 1.32 10.49 -18.14
C ALA A 66 2.02 9.89 -19.39
N GLY A 67 1.31 9.08 -20.20
CA GLY A 67 1.88 8.46 -21.40
C GLY A 67 2.92 7.38 -21.10
N VAL A 68 2.77 6.66 -19.98
CA VAL A 68 3.64 5.55 -19.57
C VAL A 68 2.81 4.28 -19.35
N GLN A 69 3.47 3.15 -19.17
CA GLN A 69 2.80 1.90 -18.78
C GLN A 69 3.25 1.50 -17.38
N ILE A 70 2.40 1.74 -16.36
CA ILE A 70 2.69 1.37 -14.98
C ILE A 70 2.20 -0.06 -14.72
N THR A 71 3.12 -0.89 -14.20
CA THR A 71 2.82 -2.20 -13.63
C THR A 71 3.09 -2.16 -12.14
N LEU A 72 2.15 -2.65 -11.33
CA LEU A 72 2.30 -2.70 -9.89
C LEU A 72 2.98 -4.01 -9.46
N ARG A 73 3.93 -3.89 -8.53
CA ARG A 73 4.61 -5.01 -7.89
C ARG A 73 4.37 -4.98 -6.39
N ILE A 74 3.53 -5.87 -5.88
CA ILE A 74 3.34 -5.98 -4.44
C ILE A 74 4.44 -6.85 -3.88
N LEU A 75 5.05 -6.35 -2.82
CA LEU A 75 6.18 -7.00 -2.17
C LEU A 75 5.71 -7.80 -0.95
N PRO A 76 6.31 -8.94 -0.66
CA PRO A 76 5.89 -9.80 0.45
C PRO A 76 6.17 -9.19 1.83
N ARG A 77 7.14 -8.25 1.92
CA ARG A 77 7.52 -7.56 3.16
C ARG A 77 7.96 -6.12 2.87
N TYR A 78 7.89 -5.25 3.87
CA TYR A 78 8.29 -3.84 3.75
C TYR A 78 9.74 -3.67 3.34
N GLY A 79 10.67 -4.37 4.00
CA GLY A 79 12.08 -4.30 3.69
C GLY A 79 12.44 -4.78 2.29
N ASN A 80 11.69 -5.72 1.72
CA ASN A 80 11.94 -6.22 0.38
C ASN A 80 11.87 -5.15 -0.71
N ILE A 81 11.19 -4.02 -0.46
CA ILE A 81 11.13 -2.93 -1.44
C ILE A 81 12.53 -2.39 -1.78
N ILE A 82 13.44 -2.38 -0.80
CA ILE A 82 14.80 -1.91 -0.96
C ILE A 82 15.64 -2.92 -1.77
N ASP A 83 15.52 -4.21 -1.42
CA ASP A 83 16.21 -5.28 -2.13
C ASP A 83 15.70 -5.40 -3.57
N ASN A 84 14.38 -5.38 -3.75
CA ASN A 84 13.74 -5.54 -5.05
C ASN A 84 13.89 -4.31 -5.93
N PHE A 85 14.13 -3.13 -5.36
CA PHE A 85 14.45 -1.95 -6.15
C PHE A 85 15.66 -2.20 -7.04
N THR A 86 16.65 -2.93 -6.53
CA THR A 86 17.85 -3.30 -7.30
C THR A 86 17.64 -4.59 -8.10
N SER A 87 17.12 -5.66 -7.48
CA SER A 87 17.04 -6.99 -8.11
C SER A 87 15.95 -7.10 -9.18
N GLU A 88 14.81 -6.43 -8.99
CA GLU A 88 13.70 -6.41 -9.95
C GLU A 88 13.67 -5.12 -10.81
N LYS A 89 14.63 -4.21 -10.60
CA LYS A 89 14.75 -2.93 -11.32
C LYS A 89 13.48 -2.08 -11.22
N LEU A 90 12.98 -1.88 -9.99
CA LEU A 90 11.84 -1.00 -9.77
C LEU A 90 12.17 0.43 -10.22
N ASP A 91 11.24 1.07 -10.92
CA ASP A 91 11.35 2.47 -11.33
C ASP A 91 10.88 3.44 -10.25
N GLY A 92 10.06 2.96 -9.34
CA GLY A 92 9.55 3.70 -8.19
C GLY A 92 8.80 2.80 -7.23
N ALA A 93 8.29 3.39 -6.15
CA ALA A 93 7.41 2.69 -5.23
C ALA A 93 6.58 3.66 -4.39
N PHE A 94 5.43 3.20 -3.91
CA PHE A 94 4.74 3.83 -2.80
C PHE A 94 5.38 3.33 -1.50
N PHE A 95 6.17 4.20 -0.89
CA PHE A 95 6.93 3.90 0.32
C PHE A 95 6.18 4.36 1.57
N GLY A 96 6.29 3.58 2.65
CA GLY A 96 6.06 4.12 3.99
C GLY A 96 7.14 5.14 4.37
N SER A 97 6.87 6.03 5.29
CA SER A 97 7.78 7.15 5.60
C SER A 97 9.17 6.68 6.04
N PHE A 98 9.27 5.67 6.91
CA PHE A 98 10.57 5.12 7.32
C PHE A 98 11.21 4.28 6.22
N THR A 99 10.44 3.46 5.50
CA THR A 99 10.93 2.72 4.34
C THR A 99 11.52 3.66 3.29
N TYR A 100 10.88 4.83 3.07
CA TYR A 100 11.39 5.88 2.19
C TYR A 100 12.74 6.41 2.68
N THR A 101 12.87 6.78 3.95
CA THR A 101 14.14 7.35 4.46
C THR A 101 15.30 6.36 4.36
N ILE A 102 15.03 5.07 4.56
CA ILE A 102 16.01 4.00 4.35
C ILE A 102 16.37 3.90 2.86
N ALA A 103 15.37 3.83 1.97
CA ALA A 103 15.57 3.73 0.53
C ALA A 103 16.28 4.97 -0.05
N HIS A 104 15.93 6.17 0.43
CA HIS A 104 16.63 7.40 0.05
C HIS A 104 18.10 7.34 0.45
N SER A 105 18.40 6.95 1.68
CA SER A 105 19.77 6.85 2.19
C SER A 105 20.62 5.79 1.47
N LYS A 106 20.01 4.67 1.03
CA LYS A 106 20.72 3.56 0.38
C LYS A 106 20.76 3.65 -1.15
N LEU A 107 19.70 4.16 -1.78
CA LEU A 107 19.47 4.09 -3.21
C LEU A 107 19.35 5.48 -3.86
N GLY A 108 19.13 6.54 -3.07
CA GLY A 108 18.94 7.90 -3.56
C GLY A 108 17.60 8.12 -4.28
N VAL A 109 16.58 7.33 -3.98
CA VAL A 109 15.23 7.54 -4.55
C VAL A 109 14.68 8.92 -4.16
N GLN A 110 13.86 9.51 -5.03
CA GLN A 110 13.32 10.86 -4.87
C GLN A 110 11.80 10.78 -4.71
N VAL A 111 11.27 11.22 -3.57
CA VAL A 111 9.82 11.32 -3.38
C VAL A 111 9.27 12.51 -4.17
N ILE A 112 8.12 12.31 -4.83
CA ILE A 112 7.51 13.31 -5.72
C ILE A 112 6.12 13.76 -5.25
N ALA A 113 5.35 12.85 -4.65
CA ALA A 113 3.99 13.14 -4.22
C ALA A 113 3.58 12.26 -3.04
N ARG A 114 2.71 12.80 -2.18
CA ARG A 114 2.04 12.07 -1.10
C ARG A 114 0.57 12.45 -1.03
N PRO A 115 -0.33 11.54 -0.59
CA PRO A 115 -1.74 11.84 -0.50
C PRO A 115 -2.04 12.80 0.66
N GLU A 116 -3.03 13.66 0.45
CA GLU A 116 -3.69 14.45 1.47
C GLU A 116 -5.07 13.85 1.71
N GLY A 117 -5.39 13.53 2.97
CA GLY A 117 -6.66 12.95 3.36
C GLY A 117 -7.85 13.93 3.23
N GLN A 118 -9.07 13.41 3.46
CA GLN A 118 -10.28 14.22 3.42
C GLN A 118 -10.31 15.30 4.51
N ASP A 119 -9.57 15.11 5.60
CA ASP A 119 -9.38 16.08 6.68
C ASP A 119 -8.35 17.19 6.35
N GLY A 120 -7.79 17.19 5.15
CA GLY A 120 -6.77 18.13 4.70
C GLY A 120 -5.38 17.88 5.25
N LYS A 121 -5.13 16.76 5.92
CA LYS A 121 -3.83 16.39 6.44
C LYS A 121 -3.12 15.41 5.50
N SER A 122 -1.81 15.52 5.46
CA SER A 122 -0.94 14.57 4.75
C SER A 122 0.08 13.97 5.72
N THR A 123 -0.43 13.59 6.90
CA THR A 123 0.31 12.98 8.00
C THR A 123 -0.49 11.83 8.59
N TYR A 124 0.21 10.93 9.25
CA TYR A 124 -0.37 9.87 10.07
C TYR A 124 0.44 9.69 11.35
N HIS A 125 -0.09 8.90 12.28
CA HIS A 125 0.61 8.53 13.51
C HIS A 125 0.55 7.03 13.77
N GLY A 126 1.44 6.56 14.61
CA GLY A 126 1.42 5.21 15.13
C GLY A 126 0.46 5.09 16.32
N LEU A 127 -0.25 3.98 16.37
CA LEU A 127 -1.05 3.59 17.52
C LEU A 127 -0.41 2.37 18.18
N MET A 128 -0.32 2.40 19.51
CA MET A 128 -0.07 1.22 20.34
C MET A 128 -1.38 0.88 21.03
N PHE A 129 -1.82 -0.37 20.93
CA PHE A 129 -3.13 -0.79 21.41
C PHE A 129 -3.08 -2.17 22.07
N VAL A 130 -4.07 -2.41 22.90
CA VAL A 130 -4.27 -3.66 23.64
C VAL A 130 -5.77 -4.00 23.67
N ARG A 131 -6.11 -5.18 24.16
CA ARG A 131 -7.50 -5.49 24.50
C ARG A 131 -7.92 -4.73 25.76
N LYS A 132 -9.18 -4.28 25.79
CA LYS A 132 -9.77 -3.59 26.96
C LYS A 132 -9.74 -4.44 28.23
N ASP A 133 -9.85 -5.76 28.06
CA ASP A 133 -9.83 -6.75 29.16
C ASP A 133 -8.42 -7.25 29.53
N SER A 134 -7.35 -6.67 28.94
CA SER A 134 -5.95 -7.09 29.18
C SER A 134 -5.39 -6.68 30.54
N GLY A 135 -5.95 -5.65 31.16
CA GLY A 135 -5.39 -5.02 32.37
C GLY A 135 -4.16 -4.14 32.11
N ILE A 136 -3.66 -4.07 30.87
CA ILE A 136 -2.50 -3.24 30.50
C ILE A 136 -2.94 -1.79 30.30
N ARG A 137 -2.36 -0.86 31.06
CA ARG A 137 -2.67 0.57 31.03
C ARG A 137 -1.45 1.47 30.86
N PHE A 138 -0.29 1.02 31.32
CA PHE A 138 0.95 1.76 31.35
C PHE A 138 2.11 0.90 30.90
N ILE A 139 3.25 1.53 30.59
CA ILE A 139 4.45 0.81 30.16
C ILE A 139 4.87 -0.26 31.16
N ARG A 140 4.72 -0.03 32.49
CA ARG A 140 5.05 -1.03 33.52
C ARG A 140 4.25 -2.31 33.39
N ASP A 141 3.03 -2.25 32.88
CA ASP A 141 2.14 -3.40 32.71
C ASP A 141 2.51 -4.25 31.49
N MET A 142 3.41 -3.73 30.63
CA MET A 142 3.91 -4.43 29.44
C MET A 142 5.01 -5.44 29.77
N ALA A 143 5.57 -5.40 30.99
CA ALA A 143 6.60 -6.35 31.42
C ALA A 143 6.12 -7.80 31.26
N GLY A 144 6.94 -8.64 30.60
CA GLY A 144 6.62 -10.06 30.38
C GLY A 144 5.43 -10.31 29.43
N LYS A 145 5.02 -9.32 28.61
CA LYS A 145 3.93 -9.44 27.63
C LYS A 145 4.48 -9.76 26.23
N ARG A 146 3.58 -10.29 25.37
CA ARG A 146 3.86 -10.54 23.95
C ARG A 146 3.55 -9.29 23.15
N PHE A 147 4.49 -8.89 22.28
CA PHE A 147 4.38 -7.66 21.49
C PHE A 147 4.44 -7.96 19.98
N ALA A 148 3.42 -7.53 19.25
CA ALA A 148 3.34 -7.65 17.81
C ALA A 148 3.85 -6.36 17.13
N PHE A 149 5.09 -6.39 16.64
CA PHE A 149 5.60 -5.41 15.68
C PHE A 149 5.07 -5.73 14.28
N VAL A 150 5.19 -4.80 13.34
CA VAL A 150 4.81 -5.02 11.95
C VAL A 150 6.00 -5.51 11.12
N ASP A 151 7.02 -4.67 10.95
CA ASP A 151 8.23 -4.96 10.18
C ASP A 151 9.29 -3.92 10.53
N LYS A 152 10.57 -4.31 10.56
CA LYS A 152 11.67 -3.40 10.91
C LYS A 152 11.79 -2.17 10.00
N ALA A 153 11.23 -2.21 8.80
CA ALA A 153 11.21 -1.08 7.86
C ALA A 153 9.99 -0.17 8.01
N THR A 154 9.12 -0.38 9.01
CA THR A 154 7.90 0.42 9.20
C THR A 154 8.08 1.55 10.22
N THR A 155 7.43 2.68 9.97
CA THR A 155 7.39 3.80 10.91
C THR A 155 6.53 3.47 12.12
N ALA A 156 5.22 3.36 11.94
CA ALA A 156 4.26 3.12 13.02
C ALA A 156 4.40 1.73 13.65
N GLY A 157 4.81 0.74 12.86
CA GLY A 157 4.93 -0.65 13.27
C GLY A 157 6.25 -1.01 13.95
N TYR A 158 7.25 -0.11 13.92
CA TYR A 158 8.57 -0.40 14.50
C TYR A 158 9.30 0.84 15.03
N LEU A 159 9.61 1.82 14.17
CA LEU A 159 10.43 2.99 14.54
C LEU A 159 9.85 3.76 15.73
N LEU A 160 8.55 4.10 15.67
CA LEU A 160 7.88 4.85 16.72
C LEU A 160 7.76 4.06 18.04
N PRO A 161 7.38 2.76 18.04
CA PRO A 161 7.46 1.93 19.24
C PRO A 161 8.85 1.87 19.88
N LEU A 162 9.92 1.78 19.07
CA LEU A 162 11.28 1.81 19.60
C LEU A 162 11.62 3.14 20.28
N ALA A 163 11.21 4.27 19.67
CA ALA A 163 11.37 5.58 20.28
C ALA A 163 10.61 5.67 21.60
N TYR A 164 9.39 5.16 21.67
CA TYR A 164 8.59 5.08 22.90
C TYR A 164 9.31 4.29 24.01
N PHE A 165 9.79 3.07 23.73
CA PHE A 165 10.55 2.30 24.71
C PHE A 165 11.81 3.02 25.17
N LYS A 166 12.53 3.66 24.25
CA LYS A 166 13.75 4.44 24.59
C LYS A 166 13.45 5.63 25.48
N GLN A 167 12.40 6.40 25.19
CA GLN A 167 11.96 7.53 26.04
C GLN A 167 11.65 7.08 27.47
N HIS A 168 11.09 5.89 27.63
CA HIS A 168 10.81 5.30 28.94
C HIS A 168 12.00 4.56 29.55
N LYS A 169 13.19 4.61 28.91
CA LYS A 169 14.41 3.92 29.36
C LYS A 169 14.24 2.39 29.49
N VAL A 170 13.42 1.80 28.65
CA VAL A 170 13.11 0.36 28.63
C VAL A 170 13.81 -0.29 27.44
N ASN A 171 14.55 -1.36 27.71
CA ASN A 171 15.02 -2.26 26.65
C ASN A 171 13.94 -3.30 26.37
N TYR A 172 13.20 -3.13 25.31
CA TYR A 172 12.07 -4.00 24.97
C TYR A 172 12.46 -5.49 24.84
N ARG A 173 13.69 -5.80 24.40
CA ARG A 173 14.17 -7.19 24.21
C ARG A 173 14.27 -7.97 25.51
N THR A 174 14.59 -7.30 26.62
CA THR A 174 14.68 -7.92 27.95
C THR A 174 13.44 -7.68 28.79
N TYR A 175 12.60 -6.74 28.39
CA TYR A 175 11.41 -6.34 29.13
C TYR A 175 10.16 -7.13 28.76
N LEU A 176 10.01 -7.40 27.46
CA LEU A 176 8.92 -8.19 26.94
C LEU A 176 9.22 -9.68 27.07
N LYS A 177 8.19 -10.51 27.19
CA LYS A 177 8.31 -11.96 27.14
C LYS A 177 8.75 -12.42 25.73
N GLU A 178 8.12 -11.81 24.73
CA GLU A 178 8.29 -12.15 23.33
C GLU A 178 7.96 -10.94 22.47
N SER A 179 8.68 -10.78 21.38
CA SER A 179 8.29 -9.84 20.32
C SER A 179 8.50 -10.51 18.96
N TYR A 180 7.60 -10.26 18.03
CA TYR A 180 7.65 -10.83 16.70
C TYR A 180 7.10 -9.85 15.67
N TYR A 181 7.27 -10.18 14.38
CA TYR A 181 6.85 -9.35 13.26
C TYR A 181 5.67 -9.99 12.54
N THR A 182 4.60 -9.24 12.36
CA THR A 182 3.35 -9.71 11.73
C THR A 182 3.37 -9.57 10.21
N GLY A 183 4.21 -8.68 9.69
CA GLY A 183 4.30 -8.38 8.26
C GLY A 183 3.35 -7.29 7.77
N THR A 184 2.14 -7.15 8.35
CA THR A 184 1.18 -6.12 8.00
C THR A 184 0.60 -5.43 9.23
N HIS A 185 0.11 -4.19 9.08
CA HIS A 185 -0.63 -3.50 10.16
C HIS A 185 -1.94 -4.20 10.48
N GLU A 186 -2.59 -4.76 9.46
CA GLU A 186 -3.84 -5.54 9.61
C GLU A 186 -3.62 -6.76 10.50
N ASP A 187 -2.57 -7.54 10.26
CA ASP A 187 -2.27 -8.74 11.05
C ASP A 187 -1.93 -8.38 12.51
N ALA A 188 -1.21 -7.28 12.76
CA ALA A 188 -0.90 -6.83 14.11
C ALA A 188 -2.19 -6.50 14.90
N ILE A 189 -3.19 -5.89 14.24
CA ILE A 189 -4.48 -5.59 14.85
C ILE A 189 -5.24 -6.88 15.17
N TYR A 190 -5.33 -7.81 14.22
CA TYR A 190 -6.03 -9.08 14.43
C TYR A 190 -5.31 -10.00 15.40
N ASP A 191 -3.97 -9.97 15.48
CA ASP A 191 -3.22 -10.76 16.47
C ASP A 191 -3.56 -10.33 17.91
N VAL A 192 -3.73 -9.03 18.16
CA VAL A 192 -4.19 -8.56 19.49
C VAL A 192 -5.67 -8.89 19.71
N LEU A 193 -6.51 -8.64 18.73
CA LEU A 193 -7.95 -8.92 18.81
C LEU A 193 -8.20 -10.40 19.14
N ASN A 194 -7.45 -11.30 18.51
CA ASN A 194 -7.55 -12.75 18.66
C ASN A 194 -6.66 -13.32 19.77
N ARG A 195 -6.08 -12.45 20.66
CA ARG A 195 -5.26 -12.85 21.83
C ARG A 195 -3.96 -13.60 21.50
N LYS A 196 -3.48 -13.49 20.27
CA LYS A 196 -2.18 -14.03 19.86
C LYS A 196 -1.03 -13.14 20.36
N ALA A 197 -1.24 -11.84 20.39
CA ALA A 197 -0.40 -10.86 21.06
C ALA A 197 -1.17 -10.15 22.19
N ASP A 198 -0.45 -9.60 23.15
CA ASP A 198 -1.02 -8.83 24.25
C ASP A 198 -1.03 -7.33 23.89
N ILE A 199 -0.03 -6.90 23.11
CA ILE A 199 0.17 -5.51 22.66
C ILE A 199 0.45 -5.54 21.18
N GLY A 200 -0.14 -4.61 20.44
CA GLY A 200 0.13 -4.41 19.03
C GLY A 200 0.35 -2.96 18.66
N VAL A 201 0.94 -2.76 17.50
CA VAL A 201 1.18 -1.44 16.93
C VAL A 201 0.72 -1.39 15.48
N ALA A 202 0.14 -0.27 15.07
CA ALA A 202 -0.30 -0.08 13.70
C ALA A 202 -0.34 1.40 13.31
N LYS A 203 -0.42 1.66 12.01
CA LYS A 203 -0.74 2.96 11.44
C LYS A 203 -2.21 3.28 11.73
N ASN A 204 -2.50 4.50 12.20
CA ASN A 204 -3.86 4.91 12.56
C ASN A 204 -4.84 4.75 11.39
N THR A 205 -4.47 5.12 10.17
CA THR A 205 -5.36 5.04 9.02
C THR A 205 -5.75 3.61 8.64
N VAL A 206 -4.88 2.62 8.92
CA VAL A 206 -5.22 1.20 8.77
C VAL A 206 -6.14 0.73 9.90
N TYR A 207 -5.80 1.11 11.14
CA TYR A 207 -6.61 0.77 12.32
C TYR A 207 -8.04 1.31 12.21
N GLU A 208 -8.20 2.58 11.85
CA GLU A 208 -9.49 3.25 11.71
C GLU A 208 -10.35 2.59 10.61
N ARG A 209 -9.76 2.34 9.44
CA ARG A 209 -10.45 1.67 8.32
C ARG A 209 -10.92 0.26 8.68
N LEU A 210 -10.10 -0.52 9.38
CA LEU A 210 -10.50 -1.85 9.84
C LEU A 210 -11.56 -1.77 10.93
N ALA A 211 -11.46 -0.79 11.83
CA ALA A 211 -12.45 -0.57 12.87
C ALA A 211 -13.84 -0.15 12.32
N ASP A 212 -13.88 0.44 11.12
CA ASP A 212 -15.15 0.72 10.43
C ASP A 212 -15.76 -0.53 9.78
N SER A 213 -14.93 -1.51 9.41
CA SER A 213 -15.38 -2.77 8.81
C SER A 213 -15.59 -3.90 9.81
N ASP A 214 -14.91 -3.90 10.95
CA ASP A 214 -15.02 -4.90 12.02
C ASP A 214 -15.25 -4.21 13.38
N ALA A 215 -16.50 -4.19 13.82
CA ALA A 215 -16.91 -3.54 15.06
C ALA A 215 -16.20 -4.09 16.31
N ARG A 216 -15.67 -5.32 16.27
CA ARG A 216 -14.91 -5.90 17.39
C ARG A 216 -13.67 -5.06 17.72
N ILE A 217 -13.04 -4.45 16.73
CA ILE A 217 -11.87 -3.60 16.94
C ILE A 217 -12.24 -2.43 17.85
N LYS A 218 -13.33 -1.70 17.56
CA LYS A 218 -13.83 -0.60 18.41
C LYS A 218 -14.29 -1.08 19.80
N ASN A 219 -14.93 -2.25 19.84
CA ASN A 219 -15.55 -2.75 21.05
C ASN A 219 -14.56 -3.40 22.02
N GLU A 220 -13.53 -4.08 21.51
CA GLU A 220 -12.64 -4.92 22.32
C GLU A 220 -11.23 -4.36 22.48
N LEU A 221 -10.78 -3.46 21.57
CA LEU A 221 -9.46 -2.86 21.67
C LEU A 221 -9.53 -1.45 22.26
N VAL A 222 -8.41 -1.03 22.86
CA VAL A 222 -8.19 0.34 23.36
C VAL A 222 -6.79 0.79 22.98
N VAL A 223 -6.69 2.04 22.51
CA VAL A 223 -5.42 2.68 22.23
C VAL A 223 -4.78 3.12 23.55
N LEU A 224 -3.55 2.68 23.79
CA LEU A 224 -2.73 3.06 24.95
C LEU A 224 -1.92 4.30 24.66
N GLU A 225 -1.34 4.39 23.45
CA GLU A 225 -0.40 5.44 23.10
C GLU A 225 -0.59 5.85 21.64
N ARG A 226 -0.38 7.13 21.37
CA ARG A 226 -0.34 7.74 20.04
C ARG A 226 1.00 8.44 19.86
N SER A 227 1.67 8.14 18.77
CA SER A 227 2.88 8.88 18.43
C SER A 227 2.55 10.30 17.93
N PRO A 228 3.51 11.22 17.91
CA PRO A 228 3.40 12.41 17.08
C PRO A 228 3.20 12.06 15.60
N ASP A 229 2.62 13.00 14.85
CA ASP A 229 2.39 12.85 13.43
C ASP A 229 3.72 12.79 12.64
N VAL A 230 3.72 11.98 11.60
CA VAL A 230 4.77 11.86 10.60
C VAL A 230 4.18 12.01 9.20
N PRO A 231 4.97 12.37 8.17
CA PRO A 231 4.48 12.49 6.80
C PRO A 231 3.81 11.22 6.31
N GLU A 232 2.75 11.35 5.51
CA GLU A 232 2.09 10.22 4.88
C GLU A 232 3.02 9.50 3.88
N ASN A 233 2.70 8.26 3.56
CA ASN A 233 3.40 7.46 2.56
C ASN A 233 3.45 8.20 1.23
N GLY A 234 4.57 8.12 0.52
CA GLY A 234 4.76 8.84 -0.72
C GLY A 234 5.14 7.96 -1.90
N LEU A 235 4.80 8.43 -3.10
CA LEU A 235 5.37 7.90 -4.33
C LEU A 235 6.79 8.46 -4.48
N ALA A 236 7.78 7.58 -4.47
CA ALA A 236 9.16 7.92 -4.81
C ALA A 236 9.62 7.13 -6.03
N ILE A 237 10.50 7.73 -6.81
CA ILE A 237 11.02 7.21 -8.06
C ILE A 237 12.54 7.16 -8.02
N ARG A 238 13.16 6.32 -8.86
CA ARG A 238 14.61 6.27 -8.99
C ARG A 238 15.15 7.60 -9.52
N LYS A 239 16.32 8.01 -9.03
CA LYS A 239 16.92 9.31 -9.36
C LYS A 239 17.26 9.48 -10.85
N ASP A 240 17.56 8.39 -11.54
CA ASP A 240 18.00 8.33 -12.94
C ASP A 240 16.84 8.02 -13.92
N LEU A 241 15.58 8.07 -13.48
CA LEU A 241 14.44 8.06 -14.39
C LEU A 241 14.48 9.29 -15.31
N ALA A 242 14.11 9.15 -16.58
CA ALA A 242 14.12 10.26 -17.54
C ALA A 242 13.32 11.47 -17.02
N ASP A 243 13.86 12.68 -17.21
CA ASP A 243 13.30 13.90 -16.59
C ASP A 243 11.90 14.25 -17.12
N ASP A 244 11.62 13.98 -18.38
CA ASP A 244 10.30 14.15 -18.99
C ASP A 244 9.27 13.19 -18.36
N VAL A 245 9.65 11.94 -18.11
CA VAL A 245 8.79 10.95 -17.43
C VAL A 245 8.52 11.36 -15.98
N LYS A 246 9.57 11.79 -15.24
CA LYS A 246 9.41 12.32 -13.88
C LYS A 246 8.44 13.49 -13.85
N LYS A 247 8.65 14.46 -14.76
CA LYS A 247 7.82 15.66 -14.86
C LYS A 247 6.37 15.30 -15.16
N ASN A 248 6.12 14.51 -16.21
CA ASN A 248 4.78 14.13 -16.62
C ASN A 248 4.05 13.37 -15.50
N LEU A 249 4.71 12.38 -14.87
CA LEU A 249 4.13 11.61 -13.77
C LEU A 249 3.79 12.51 -12.58
N THR A 250 4.68 13.43 -12.22
CA THR A 250 4.48 14.39 -11.14
C THR A 250 3.32 15.34 -11.44
N GLU A 251 3.28 15.92 -12.65
CA GLU A 251 2.20 16.84 -13.05
C GLU A 251 0.84 16.14 -13.03
N VAL A 252 0.76 14.92 -13.55
CA VAL A 252 -0.50 14.15 -13.59
C VAL A 252 -1.00 13.83 -12.19
N ILE A 253 -0.15 13.29 -11.31
CA ILE A 253 -0.58 12.90 -9.96
C ILE A 253 -0.98 14.11 -9.11
N LEU A 254 -0.28 15.23 -9.22
CA LEU A 254 -0.59 16.46 -8.47
C LEU A 254 -1.86 17.15 -8.94
N ASN A 255 -2.21 17.02 -10.22
CA ASN A 255 -3.40 17.63 -10.82
C ASN A 255 -4.60 16.68 -10.93
N MET A 256 -4.49 15.46 -10.45
CA MET A 256 -5.51 14.43 -10.52
C MET A 256 -6.87 14.89 -9.97
N HIS A 257 -6.87 15.71 -8.91
CA HIS A 257 -8.07 16.27 -8.29
C HIS A 257 -8.83 17.30 -9.16
N ASN A 258 -8.23 17.81 -10.22
CA ASN A 258 -8.85 18.73 -11.18
C ASN A 258 -9.62 17.97 -12.27
N ASP A 259 -9.39 16.67 -12.45
CA ASP A 259 -10.05 15.81 -13.42
C ASP A 259 -11.24 15.08 -12.75
N PRO A 260 -12.46 15.07 -13.34
CA PRO A 260 -13.59 14.33 -12.79
C PRO A 260 -13.30 12.84 -12.56
N GLU A 261 -12.64 12.17 -13.50
CA GLU A 261 -12.21 10.77 -13.33
C GLU A 261 -11.21 10.64 -12.18
N GLY A 262 -10.24 11.55 -12.12
CA GLY A 262 -9.24 11.58 -11.07
C GLY A 262 -9.85 11.77 -9.67
N ARG A 263 -10.87 12.63 -9.52
CA ARG A 263 -11.58 12.80 -8.23
C ARG A 263 -12.28 11.52 -7.79
N ALA A 264 -12.99 10.85 -8.69
CA ALA A 264 -13.65 9.58 -8.35
C ALA A 264 -12.66 8.52 -7.89
N LEU A 265 -11.51 8.43 -8.52
CA LEU A 265 -10.44 7.51 -8.12
C LEU A 265 -9.79 7.90 -6.79
N LEU A 266 -9.64 9.19 -6.51
CA LEU A 266 -9.12 9.67 -5.23
C LEU A 266 -10.05 9.31 -4.06
N GLU A 267 -11.37 9.33 -4.24
CA GLU A 267 -12.34 8.88 -3.24
C GLU A 267 -12.12 7.39 -2.91
N VAL A 268 -12.01 6.53 -3.93
CA VAL A 268 -11.71 5.09 -3.75
C VAL A 268 -10.36 4.90 -3.08
N PHE A 269 -9.38 5.70 -3.46
CA PHE A 269 -8.04 5.68 -2.86
C PHE A 269 -8.05 6.16 -1.40
N GLY A 270 -9.04 6.96 -0.99
CA GLY A 270 -9.15 7.53 0.35
C GLY A 270 -8.35 8.82 0.53
N ALA A 271 -8.11 9.57 -0.55
CA ALA A 271 -7.43 10.85 -0.54
C ALA A 271 -8.29 11.95 -1.16
N ARG A 272 -8.09 13.19 -0.74
CA ARG A 272 -8.68 14.37 -1.37
C ARG A 272 -7.89 14.78 -2.61
N LYS A 273 -6.57 14.71 -2.52
CA LYS A 273 -5.62 15.00 -3.61
C LYS A 273 -4.24 14.43 -3.28
N PHE A 274 -3.34 14.47 -4.22
CA PHE A 274 -1.91 14.37 -3.94
C PHE A 274 -1.29 15.75 -3.87
N ILE A 275 -0.31 15.92 -2.97
CA ILE A 275 0.48 17.15 -2.81
C ILE A 275 1.94 16.87 -3.13
N ALA A 276 2.64 17.89 -3.60
CA ALA A 276 4.08 17.82 -3.78
C ALA A 276 4.77 17.57 -2.44
N THR A 277 5.84 16.79 -2.48
CA THR A 277 6.64 16.50 -1.30
C THR A 277 8.10 16.30 -1.66
N SER A 278 8.96 16.50 -0.69
CA SER A 278 10.41 16.38 -0.83
C SER A 278 11.01 15.65 0.37
N ASP A 279 12.28 15.29 0.30
CA ASP A 279 13.00 14.66 1.42
C ASP A 279 12.96 15.50 2.71
N ALA A 280 12.94 16.83 2.57
CA ALA A 280 12.87 17.74 3.72
C ALA A 280 11.62 17.52 4.59
N ASP A 281 10.50 17.10 3.99
CA ASP A 281 9.27 16.81 4.73
C ASP A 281 9.42 15.61 5.67
N TYR A 282 10.34 14.68 5.37
CA TYR A 282 10.56 13.45 6.14
C TYR A 282 11.56 13.62 7.30
N GLN A 283 12.02 14.86 7.58
CA GLN A 283 12.93 15.16 8.70
C GLN A 283 12.44 14.65 10.06
N PRO A 284 11.14 14.65 10.40
CA PRO A 284 10.67 14.02 11.63
C PRO A 284 11.05 12.54 11.74
N VAL A 285 10.98 11.79 10.63
CA VAL A 285 11.32 10.36 10.60
C VAL A 285 12.83 10.15 10.76
N TYR A 286 13.65 10.94 10.06
CA TYR A 286 15.10 10.94 10.25
C TYR A 286 15.49 11.25 11.71
N ARG A 287 14.79 12.19 12.34
CA ARG A 287 15.04 12.54 13.76
C ARG A 287 14.77 11.33 14.66
N TYR A 288 13.65 10.63 14.52
CA TYR A 288 13.38 9.42 15.30
C TYR A 288 14.46 8.35 15.10
N GLY A 289 14.92 8.14 13.87
CA GLY A 289 16.04 7.24 13.59
C GLY A 289 17.30 7.62 14.37
N ARG A 290 17.69 8.91 14.33
CA ARG A 290 18.85 9.41 15.08
C ARG A 290 18.67 9.30 16.59
N GLU A 291 17.49 9.64 17.11
CA GLU A 291 17.17 9.54 18.55
C GLU A 291 17.36 8.13 19.10
N ILE A 292 17.05 7.12 18.33
CA ILE A 292 17.26 5.72 18.74
C ILE A 292 18.62 5.15 18.30
N GLY A 293 19.47 5.97 17.65
CA GLY A 293 20.83 5.60 17.28
C GLY A 293 20.94 4.77 16.01
N LEU A 294 20.00 4.90 15.06
CA LEU A 294 20.07 4.22 13.78
C LEU A 294 20.94 4.97 12.77
N ASP A 295 21.85 4.27 12.13
CA ASP A 295 22.48 4.67 10.88
C ASP A 295 21.66 4.08 9.72
N LEU A 296 20.93 4.94 9.00
CA LEU A 296 20.02 4.48 7.94
C LEU A 296 20.75 3.88 6.74
N ALA A 297 21.97 4.32 6.45
CA ALA A 297 22.75 3.78 5.36
C ALA A 297 23.21 2.33 5.66
N ALA A 298 23.54 2.04 6.92
CA ALA A 298 23.94 0.73 7.39
C ALA A 298 22.79 -0.10 8.00
N TYR A 299 21.58 0.49 8.09
CA TYR A 299 20.47 -0.12 8.80
C TYR A 299 20.08 -1.48 8.22
N ASP A 300 19.99 -2.51 9.09
CA ASP A 300 19.47 -3.83 8.75
C ASP A 300 17.96 -3.89 9.00
N TYR A 301 17.21 -3.84 7.92
CA TYR A 301 15.73 -3.84 7.91
C TYR A 301 15.14 -5.25 7.78
N ARG A 302 15.96 -6.31 7.80
CA ARG A 302 15.45 -7.69 7.71
C ARG A 302 14.87 -8.12 9.06
N ASN A 303 13.73 -8.78 8.99
CA ASN A 303 13.09 -9.37 10.16
C ASN A 303 13.76 -10.72 10.46
N GLU A 304 14.71 -10.74 11.35
CA GLU A 304 15.35 -11.96 11.86
C GLU A 304 14.91 -12.21 13.28
#